data_6669238308350bfdb26499b8d23c1ece
#
_entry.id   6669238308350bfdb26499b8d23c1ece
#
_cell.length_a   1.000
_cell.length_b   1.000
_cell.length_c   1.000
_cell.angle_alpha   90.00
_cell.angle_beta   90.00
_cell.angle_gamma   90.00
#
_symmetry.space_group_name_H-M   'P 1'
#
loop_
_entity.id
_entity.type
_entity.pdbx_description
1 polymer ?
#
loop_
_entity_poly.entity_id
_entity_poly.type
_entity_poly.pdbx_seq_one_letter_code
_entity_poly.pdbx_strand_id
1 'polypeptide(L)'
;MTDLTADTNPFADLTVISLATLKERVEEDRSVALLRRRDICSAITTVAKWLNIPPEMIPAAMSYLRPRLGRLHPVQLGVSERRIQNVRSLLLSAFRIAGISTKLAPYMAKMSSDWQQLWDLMEGDTYGRTELSRLFRYCSA
;
A
#
# COMPACT_ATOMS: atom_id res chain seq x y z
N MET A 1 -6.00 -32.34 -11.83
CA MET A 1 -6.17 -30.89 -11.66
C MET A 1 -5.53 -30.49 -10.38
N THR A 2 -4.36 -30.00 -10.45
CA THR A 2 -3.72 -29.37 -9.33
C THR A 2 -4.37 -28.03 -9.13
N ASP A 3 -5.22 -27.97 -8.17
CA ASP A 3 -5.58 -26.73 -7.57
C ASP A 3 -4.29 -26.16 -6.99
N LEU A 4 -3.66 -25.29 -7.75
CA LEU A 4 -2.69 -24.41 -7.20
C LEU A 4 -3.46 -23.61 -6.17
N THR A 5 -3.37 -24.08 -4.96
CA THR A 5 -3.68 -23.27 -3.82
C THR A 5 -2.97 -21.95 -4.05
N ALA A 6 -3.72 -21.01 -4.61
CA ALA A 6 -3.35 -19.63 -4.49
C ALA A 6 -2.90 -19.50 -3.06
N ASP A 7 -1.69 -19.06 -2.89
CA ASP A 7 -1.12 -18.74 -1.59
C ASP A 7 -2.05 -17.66 -1.03
N THR A 8 -3.15 -18.12 -0.50
CA THR A 8 -4.22 -17.28 0.02
C THR A 8 -3.66 -16.75 1.31
N ASN A 9 -2.92 -15.65 1.20
CA ASN A 9 -2.58 -14.87 2.36
C ASN A 9 -3.90 -14.63 3.12
N PRO A 10 -4.12 -15.24 4.29
CA PRO A 10 -5.36 -15.07 5.04
C PRO A 10 -5.58 -13.62 5.49
N PHE A 11 -4.57 -12.78 5.33
CA PHE A 11 -4.63 -11.35 5.60
C PHE A 11 -4.80 -10.51 4.33
N ALA A 12 -4.95 -11.15 3.15
CA ALA A 12 -5.27 -10.43 1.94
C ALA A 12 -6.70 -9.93 2.05
N ASP A 13 -6.85 -8.64 2.16
CA ASP A 13 -8.16 -8.01 2.01
C ASP A 13 -8.63 -8.24 0.57
N LEU A 14 -9.67 -9.02 0.40
CA LEU A 14 -10.25 -9.33 -0.91
C LEU A 14 -10.76 -8.09 -1.66
N THR A 15 -10.85 -6.96 -0.97
CA THR A 15 -11.24 -5.68 -1.56
C THR A 15 -10.07 -4.92 -2.17
N VAL A 16 -8.82 -5.35 -1.92
CA VAL A 16 -7.62 -4.68 -2.42
C VAL A 16 -7.41 -5.02 -3.89
N ILE A 17 -7.42 -4.00 -4.73
CA ILE A 17 -7.10 -4.12 -6.15
C ILE A 17 -5.59 -4.20 -6.37
N SER A 18 -5.17 -4.69 -7.54
CA SER A 18 -3.78 -4.68 -7.95
C SER A 18 -3.35 -3.31 -8.51
N LEU A 19 -2.04 -3.10 -8.64
CA LEU A 19 -1.53 -1.91 -9.33
C LEU A 19 -1.95 -1.88 -10.81
N ALA A 20 -2.11 -3.03 -11.45
CA ALA A 20 -2.61 -3.11 -12.84
C ALA A 20 -4.05 -2.56 -12.92
N THR A 21 -4.92 -2.96 -12.02
CA THR A 21 -6.28 -2.44 -11.94
C THR A 21 -6.31 -0.95 -11.58
N LEU A 22 -5.43 -0.50 -10.69
CA LEU A 22 -5.28 0.91 -10.36
C LEU A 22 -4.90 1.73 -11.60
N LYS A 23 -3.96 1.25 -12.39
CA LYS A 23 -3.54 1.87 -13.63
C LYS A 23 -4.71 2.01 -14.62
N GLU A 24 -5.50 0.96 -14.80
CA GLU A 24 -6.70 0.98 -15.64
C GLU A 24 -7.70 2.04 -15.17
N ARG A 25 -7.97 2.11 -13.88
CA ARG A 25 -8.85 3.14 -13.31
C ARG A 25 -8.38 4.56 -13.57
N VAL A 26 -7.07 4.79 -13.49
CA VAL A 26 -6.47 6.10 -13.81
C VAL A 26 -6.61 6.42 -15.30
N GLU A 27 -6.37 5.43 -16.17
CA GLU A 27 -6.50 5.59 -17.62
C GLU A 27 -7.94 5.94 -18.03
N GLU A 28 -8.92 5.38 -17.36
CA GLU A 28 -10.34 5.60 -17.63
C GLU A 28 -10.88 6.92 -17.04
N ASP A 29 -10.22 7.50 -16.08
CA ASP A 29 -10.66 8.72 -15.41
C ASP A 29 -10.46 9.95 -16.29
N ARG A 30 -11.51 10.35 -16.96
CA ARG A 30 -11.50 11.51 -17.86
C ARG A 30 -11.51 12.86 -17.16
N SER A 31 -11.72 12.90 -15.86
CA SER A 31 -11.62 14.13 -15.07
C SER A 31 -10.18 14.61 -14.93
N VAL A 32 -9.21 13.70 -15.14
CA VAL A 32 -7.78 13.99 -15.09
C VAL A 32 -7.24 14.28 -16.48
N ALA A 33 -6.45 15.34 -16.62
CA ALA A 33 -5.83 15.69 -17.89
C ALA A 33 -5.00 14.54 -18.48
N LEU A 34 -5.04 14.37 -19.81
CA LEU A 34 -4.38 13.26 -20.50
C LEU A 34 -2.90 13.13 -20.17
N LEU A 35 -2.16 14.23 -20.14
CA LEU A 35 -0.72 14.21 -19.81
C LEU A 35 -0.51 13.74 -18.38
N ARG A 36 -1.32 14.22 -17.45
CA ARG A 36 -1.25 13.81 -16.06
C ARG A 36 -1.55 12.32 -15.88
N ARG A 37 -2.56 11.80 -16.58
CA ARG A 37 -2.86 10.35 -16.58
C ARG A 37 -1.68 9.52 -17.08
N ARG A 38 -1.04 9.95 -18.15
CA ARG A 38 0.16 9.30 -18.69
C ARG A 38 1.30 9.27 -17.69
N ASP A 39 1.56 10.38 -17.04
CA ASP A 39 2.61 10.48 -16.02
C ASP A 39 2.34 9.54 -14.85
N ILE A 40 1.11 9.50 -14.37
CA ILE A 40 0.71 8.62 -13.27
C ILE A 40 0.82 7.14 -13.68
N CYS A 41 0.32 6.78 -14.84
CA CYS A 41 0.42 5.40 -15.36
C CYS A 41 1.87 4.97 -15.57
N SER A 42 2.71 5.85 -16.06
CA SER A 42 4.15 5.63 -16.16
C SER A 42 4.80 5.41 -14.79
N ALA A 43 4.41 6.17 -13.79
CA ALA A 43 4.90 6.01 -12.43
C ALA A 43 4.53 4.63 -11.84
N ILE A 44 3.30 4.17 -12.06
CA ILE A 44 2.84 2.84 -11.61
C ILE A 44 3.69 1.75 -12.26
N THR A 45 3.90 1.83 -13.56
CA THR A 45 4.75 0.89 -14.30
C THR A 45 6.20 0.92 -13.80
N THR A 46 6.72 2.10 -13.49
CA THR A 46 8.07 2.28 -12.94
C THR A 46 8.21 1.64 -11.57
N VAL A 47 7.23 1.79 -10.70
CA VAL A 47 7.22 1.15 -9.37
C VAL A 47 7.25 -0.36 -9.51
N ALA A 48 6.42 -0.94 -10.36
CA ALA A 48 6.41 -2.38 -10.62
C ALA A 48 7.79 -2.87 -11.11
N LYS A 49 8.41 -2.11 -12.00
CA LYS A 49 9.75 -2.41 -12.52
C LYS A 49 10.81 -2.35 -11.42
N TRP A 50 10.78 -1.34 -10.56
CA TRP A 50 11.72 -1.21 -9.45
C TRP A 50 11.58 -2.32 -8.41
N LEU A 51 10.36 -2.78 -8.16
CA LEU A 51 10.08 -3.89 -7.25
C LEU A 51 10.34 -5.25 -7.91
N ASN A 52 10.54 -5.29 -9.23
CA ASN A 52 10.71 -6.51 -10.01
C ASN A 52 9.55 -7.50 -9.81
N ILE A 53 8.34 -6.98 -9.73
CA ILE A 53 7.10 -7.74 -9.56
C ILE A 53 6.10 -7.27 -10.61
N PRO A 54 5.38 -8.17 -11.30
CA PRO A 54 4.33 -7.77 -12.22
C PRO A 54 3.25 -6.92 -11.52
N PRO A 55 2.74 -5.85 -12.15
CA PRO A 55 1.77 -4.98 -11.49
C PRO A 55 0.48 -5.69 -11.07
N GLU A 56 0.12 -6.78 -11.74
CA GLU A 56 -1.02 -7.63 -11.38
C GLU A 56 -0.84 -8.34 -10.03
N MET A 57 0.41 -8.51 -9.60
CA MET A 57 0.78 -9.19 -8.36
C MET A 57 1.06 -8.23 -7.21
N ILE A 58 1.03 -6.93 -7.46
CA ILE A 58 1.29 -5.91 -6.44
C ILE A 58 -0.05 -5.37 -5.96
N PRO A 59 -0.40 -5.56 -4.69
CA PRO A 59 -1.62 -4.96 -4.14
C PRO A 59 -1.49 -3.44 -4.06
N ALA A 60 -2.54 -2.74 -4.45
CA ALA A 60 -2.64 -1.29 -4.34
C ALA A 60 -2.96 -0.89 -2.89
N ALA A 61 -2.02 -1.11 -2.02
CA ALA A 61 -2.11 -0.81 -0.60
C ALA A 61 -0.83 -0.17 -0.09
N MET A 62 -0.95 0.96 0.59
CA MET A 62 0.23 1.66 1.14
C MET A 62 0.95 0.84 2.21
N SER A 63 0.23 -0.02 2.92
CA SER A 63 0.81 -0.97 3.87
C SER A 63 1.81 -1.94 3.22
N TYR A 64 1.53 -2.35 1.99
CA TYR A 64 2.43 -3.19 1.20
C TYR A 64 3.56 -2.39 0.56
N LEU A 65 3.25 -1.25 -0.02
CA LEU A 65 4.17 -0.47 -0.86
C LEU A 65 5.17 0.36 -0.05
N ARG A 66 4.74 0.97 1.04
CA ARG A 66 5.57 1.92 1.80
C ARG A 66 6.87 1.31 2.31
N PRO A 67 6.91 0.13 2.97
CA PRO A 67 8.17 -0.47 3.40
C PRO A 67 9.07 -0.86 2.23
N ARG A 68 8.49 -1.30 1.12
CA ARG A 68 9.24 -1.69 -0.08
C ARG A 68 9.85 -0.49 -0.79
N LEU A 69 9.08 0.57 -0.96
CA LEU A 69 9.57 1.82 -1.54
C LEU A 69 10.63 2.49 -0.65
N GLY A 70 10.53 2.34 0.66
CA GLY A 70 11.52 2.85 1.61
C GLY A 70 12.88 2.16 1.53
N ARG A 71 12.95 0.96 0.97
CA ARG A 71 14.19 0.19 0.77
C ARG A 71 14.87 0.48 -0.56
N LEU A 72 14.24 1.23 -1.43
CA LEU A 72 14.82 1.56 -2.74
C LEU A 72 15.97 2.56 -2.57
N HIS A 73 17.10 2.22 -3.17
CA HIS A 73 18.29 3.06 -3.15
C HIS A 73 18.54 3.67 -4.53
N PRO A 74 18.74 5.00 -4.63
CA PRO A 74 18.97 5.67 -5.91
C PRO A 74 20.11 5.05 -6.72
N VAL A 75 21.21 4.71 -6.05
CA VAL A 75 22.39 4.12 -6.68
C VAL A 75 22.08 2.77 -7.32
N GLN A 76 21.33 1.92 -6.64
CA GLN A 76 20.95 0.59 -7.15
C GLN A 76 20.00 0.68 -8.34
N LEU A 77 19.16 1.69 -8.37
CA LEU A 77 18.20 1.92 -9.45
C LEU A 77 18.77 2.72 -10.62
N GLY A 78 19.94 3.32 -10.45
CA GLY A 78 20.53 4.20 -11.45
C GLY A 78 19.73 5.47 -11.72
N VAL A 79 19.00 5.97 -10.73
CA VAL A 79 18.17 7.18 -10.81
C VAL A 79 18.50 8.14 -9.67
N SER A 80 18.09 9.40 -9.82
CA SER A 80 18.23 10.38 -8.74
C SER A 80 17.19 10.16 -7.64
N GLU A 81 17.50 10.61 -6.43
CA GLU A 81 16.52 10.61 -5.32
C GLU A 81 15.27 11.41 -5.68
N ARG A 82 15.45 12.55 -6.37
CA ARG A 82 14.34 13.37 -6.86
C ARG A 82 13.40 12.57 -7.78
N ARG A 83 13.95 11.69 -8.62
CA ARG A 83 13.15 10.81 -9.48
C ARG A 83 12.29 9.85 -8.64
N ILE A 84 12.86 9.27 -7.60
CA ILE A 84 12.13 8.39 -6.67
C ILE A 84 11.00 9.15 -5.98
N GLN A 85 11.26 10.36 -5.51
CA GLN A 85 10.24 11.20 -4.87
C GLN A 85 9.11 11.58 -5.83
N ASN A 86 9.45 11.92 -7.07
CA ASN A 86 8.44 12.23 -8.09
C ASN A 86 7.55 11.02 -8.39
N VAL A 87 8.13 9.83 -8.54
CA VAL A 87 7.37 8.60 -8.78
C VAL A 87 6.45 8.29 -7.60
N ARG A 88 6.94 8.45 -6.37
CA ARG A 88 6.10 8.28 -5.17
C ARG A 88 4.93 9.26 -5.14
N SER A 89 5.18 10.51 -5.47
CA SER A 89 4.13 11.54 -5.50
C SER A 89 3.05 11.22 -6.53
N LEU A 90 3.45 10.76 -7.71
CA LEU A 90 2.53 10.32 -8.76
C LEU A 90 1.73 9.09 -8.36
N LEU A 91 2.36 8.13 -7.69
CA LEU A 91 1.68 6.95 -7.15
C LEU A 91 0.62 7.34 -6.12
N LEU A 92 0.93 8.25 -5.21
CA LEU A 92 -0.05 8.79 -4.25
C LEU A 92 -1.22 9.47 -4.95
N SER A 93 -0.96 10.18 -6.05
CA SER A 93 -2.02 10.76 -6.87
C SER A 93 -2.93 9.69 -7.48
N ALA A 94 -2.38 8.57 -7.92
CA ALA A 94 -3.16 7.44 -8.40
C ALA A 94 -4.10 6.88 -7.32
N PHE A 95 -3.61 6.72 -6.11
CA PHE A 95 -4.43 6.27 -4.97
C PHE A 95 -5.59 7.23 -4.69
N ARG A 96 -5.34 8.53 -4.72
CA ARG A 96 -6.37 9.55 -4.51
C ARG A 96 -7.45 9.50 -5.60
N ILE A 97 -7.03 9.36 -6.86
CA ILE A 97 -7.95 9.25 -8.00
C ILE A 97 -8.87 8.02 -7.84
N ALA A 98 -8.32 6.90 -7.42
CA ALA A 98 -9.07 5.67 -7.20
C ALA A 98 -9.86 5.64 -5.87
N GLY A 99 -9.74 6.67 -5.04
CA GLY A 99 -10.41 6.72 -3.73
C GLY A 99 -9.81 5.78 -2.68
N ILE A 100 -8.57 5.33 -2.87
CA ILE A 100 -7.88 4.45 -1.93
C ILE A 100 -7.17 5.29 -0.87
N SER A 101 -7.34 4.91 0.40
CA SER A 101 -6.68 5.60 1.51
C SER A 101 -5.16 5.47 1.43
N THR A 102 -4.47 6.59 1.56
CA THR A 102 -3.01 6.64 1.65
C THR A 102 -2.51 6.78 3.09
N LYS A 103 -3.44 6.92 4.02
CA LYS A 103 -3.11 7.11 5.43
C LYS A 103 -2.80 5.77 6.08
N LEU A 104 -1.74 5.75 6.88
CA LEU A 104 -1.59 4.70 7.88
C LEU A 104 -2.68 4.86 8.92
N ALA A 105 -3.06 3.76 9.57
CA ALA A 105 -4.00 3.82 10.67
C ALA A 105 -3.54 4.87 11.69
N PRO A 106 -4.38 5.83 12.05
CA PRO A 106 -4.00 6.86 13.01
C PRO A 106 -3.64 6.20 14.34
N TYR A 107 -2.67 6.77 15.04
CA TYR A 107 -2.28 6.29 16.38
C TYR A 107 -3.47 6.15 17.34
N MET A 108 -4.45 7.05 17.20
CA MET A 108 -5.67 7.06 18.00
C MET A 108 -6.87 6.38 17.32
N ALA A 109 -6.63 5.60 16.27
CA ALA A 109 -7.70 4.88 15.60
C ALA A 109 -8.40 3.91 16.57
N LYS A 110 -9.71 3.84 16.46
CA LYS A 110 -10.51 2.90 17.26
C LYS A 110 -10.17 1.48 16.81
N MET A 111 -9.90 0.60 17.77
CA MET A 111 -9.65 -0.81 17.50
C MET A 111 -10.95 -1.53 17.15
N SER A 112 -10.87 -2.55 16.28
CA SER A 112 -11.97 -3.50 16.10
C SER A 112 -12.22 -4.29 17.39
N SER A 113 -13.42 -4.87 17.53
CA SER A 113 -13.80 -5.61 18.74
C SER A 113 -12.82 -6.74 19.09
N ASP A 114 -12.35 -7.46 18.07
CA ASP A 114 -11.42 -8.58 18.29
C ASP A 114 -10.06 -8.12 18.79
N TRP A 115 -9.53 -7.06 18.17
CA TRP A 115 -8.28 -6.46 18.61
C TRP A 115 -8.39 -5.77 19.98
N GLN A 116 -9.57 -5.20 20.29
CA GLN A 116 -9.83 -4.62 21.59
C GLN A 116 -9.82 -5.69 22.71
N GLN A 117 -10.37 -6.87 22.45
CA GLN A 117 -10.32 -7.97 23.40
C GLN A 117 -8.89 -8.42 23.70
N LEU A 118 -8.07 -8.56 22.67
CA LEU A 118 -6.64 -8.87 22.85
C LEU A 118 -5.91 -7.77 23.61
N TRP A 119 -6.22 -6.52 23.32
CA TRP A 119 -5.67 -5.38 24.03
C TRP A 119 -6.01 -5.40 25.52
N ASP A 120 -7.26 -5.74 25.86
CA ASP A 120 -7.73 -5.83 27.23
C ASP A 120 -7.06 -6.96 28.02
N LEU A 121 -6.73 -8.09 27.35
CA LEU A 121 -5.95 -9.18 27.96
C LEU A 121 -4.54 -8.77 28.38
N MET A 122 -4.02 -7.69 27.80
CA MET A 122 -2.72 -7.12 28.16
C MET A 122 -2.82 -6.08 29.30
N GLU A 123 -3.93 -6.03 30.00
CA GLU A 123 -4.11 -5.15 31.14
C GLU A 123 -3.07 -5.50 32.22
N GLY A 124 -2.30 -4.51 32.64
CA GLY A 124 -1.19 -4.70 33.57
C GLY A 124 0.19 -4.82 32.90
N ASP A 125 0.27 -5.09 31.60
CA ASP A 125 1.52 -5.06 30.84
C ASP A 125 1.68 -3.70 30.12
N THR A 126 2.13 -2.71 30.85
CA THR A 126 2.32 -1.36 30.30
C THR A 126 3.35 -1.31 29.18
N TYR A 127 4.42 -2.10 29.29
CA TYR A 127 5.45 -2.17 28.28
C TYR A 127 4.94 -2.78 26.97
N GLY A 128 4.30 -3.95 27.05
CA GLY A 128 3.73 -4.62 25.89
C GLY A 128 2.66 -3.76 25.19
N ARG A 129 1.81 -3.08 25.95
CA ARG A 129 0.82 -2.13 25.39
C ARG A 129 1.48 -0.97 24.64
N THR A 130 2.54 -0.41 25.18
CA THR A 130 3.27 0.69 24.55
C THR A 130 3.89 0.26 23.22
N GLU A 131 4.58 -0.87 23.24
CA GLU A 131 5.27 -1.39 22.03
C GLU A 131 4.27 -1.85 20.96
N LEU A 132 3.19 -2.48 21.33
CA LEU A 132 2.24 -3.08 20.40
C LEU A 132 1.07 -2.16 20.03
N SER A 133 0.95 -0.98 20.60
CA SER A 133 -0.18 -0.09 20.35
C SER A 133 -0.38 0.25 18.87
N ARG A 134 0.70 0.51 18.15
CA ARG A 134 0.66 0.78 16.71
C ARG A 134 0.21 -0.44 15.92
N LEU A 135 0.73 -1.62 16.27
CA LEU A 135 0.37 -2.87 15.62
C LEU A 135 -1.13 -3.16 15.76
N PHE A 136 -1.67 -3.06 16.97
CA PHE A 136 -3.07 -3.30 17.24
C PHE A 136 -3.98 -2.35 16.45
N ARG A 137 -3.65 -1.07 16.39
CA ARG A 137 -4.44 -0.08 15.65
C ARG A 137 -4.32 -0.26 14.16
N TYR A 138 -3.12 -0.59 13.68
CA TYR A 138 -2.87 -0.86 12.27
C TYR A 138 -3.65 -2.09 11.78
N CYS A 139 -3.65 -3.18 12.54
CA CYS A 139 -4.38 -4.39 12.19
C CYS A 139 -5.90 -4.25 12.33
N SER A 140 -6.36 -3.26 13.08
CA SER A 140 -7.80 -2.97 13.27
C SER A 140 -8.40 -2.10 12.17
N ALA A 141 -7.55 -1.40 11.44
CA ALA A 141 -7.97 -0.51 10.35
C ALA A 141 -8.13 -1.30 9.06
#